data_97feee2fcdfbcc303da7863167d6261c
#
_entry.id   97feee2fcdfbcc303da7863167d6261c
#
_cell.length_a   1.000
_cell.length_b   1.000
_cell.length_c   1.000
_cell.angle_alpha   90.00
_cell.angle_beta   90.00
_cell.angle_gamma   90.00
#
_symmetry.space_group_name_H-M   'P 1'
#
loop_
_entity.id
_entity.type
_entity.pdbx_description
1 polymer ?
#
loop_
_entity_poly.entity_id
_entity_poly.type
_entity_poly.pdbx_seq_one_letter_code
_entity_poly.pdbx_strand_id
1 'polypeptide(L)'
;WRYEKSEQTDPRLERLYGECCQVAARLLGKNAGKDDPEAFLRNDFGHVSFEGLNLMPQLIPILEARLSEMNKCEGSNMPLASIFLCGSILEGILLSIAVDNPKDFNSSPAAPRGRDNVVKNFQEWSLASLIDVSHEVGLLREDARRFSHALRDFRNYIHPHAQMASRFSPDILTARLCSQALRVAIIGIRENKGRPPIIAE
;
A
#
# COMPACT_ATOMS: atom_id res chain seq x y z
N TRP A 1 -4.42 34.63 3.29
CA TRP A 1 -3.38 33.62 3.57
C TRP A 1 -2.78 33.21 2.24
N ARG A 2 -1.60 33.74 1.89
CA ARG A 2 -0.82 33.23 0.77
C ARG A 2 -0.06 32.01 1.28
N TYR A 3 -0.37 30.85 0.73
CA TYR A 3 0.39 29.63 0.91
C TYR A 3 1.65 29.78 0.04
N GLU A 4 2.78 30.14 0.65
CA GLU A 4 4.06 29.99 -0.01
C GLU A 4 4.34 28.49 -0.15
N LYS A 5 4.37 28.02 -1.40
CA LYS A 5 4.77 26.66 -1.77
C LYS A 5 6.23 26.51 -1.31
N SER A 6 6.46 25.78 -0.20
CA SER A 6 7.83 25.46 0.19
C SER A 6 8.39 24.53 -0.89
N GLU A 7 9.48 24.94 -1.52
CA GLU A 7 10.24 24.15 -2.48
C GLU A 7 10.97 22.95 -1.85
N GLN A 8 10.74 22.66 -0.58
CA GLN A 8 11.30 21.49 0.08
C GLN A 8 10.43 20.27 -0.20
N THR A 9 10.91 19.44 -1.11
CA THR A 9 10.40 18.08 -1.32
C THR A 9 10.50 17.32 0.01
N ASP A 10 9.40 16.71 0.48
CA ASP A 10 9.43 15.88 1.69
C ASP A 10 10.43 14.73 1.48
N PRO A 11 11.48 14.58 2.32
CA PRO A 11 12.48 13.51 2.18
C PRO A 11 11.88 12.10 2.14
N ARG A 12 10.67 11.92 2.71
CA ARG A 12 9.93 10.66 2.64
C ARG A 12 9.42 10.37 1.24
N LEU A 13 9.01 11.40 0.48
CA LEU A 13 8.60 11.25 -0.91
C LEU A 13 9.79 10.86 -1.80
N GLU A 14 10.94 11.50 -1.62
CA GLU A 14 12.15 11.16 -2.38
C GLU A 14 12.59 9.72 -2.10
N ARG A 15 12.58 9.32 -0.83
CA ARG A 15 12.90 7.96 -0.44
C ARG A 15 11.90 6.95 -1.01
N LEU A 16 10.59 7.19 -0.84
CA LEU A 16 9.54 6.32 -1.38
C LEU A 16 9.63 6.21 -2.89
N TYR A 17 9.88 7.33 -3.56
CA TYR A 17 10.08 7.36 -5.00
C TYR A 17 11.27 6.49 -5.43
N GLY A 18 12.44 6.65 -4.79
CA GLY A 18 13.62 5.85 -5.07
C GLY A 18 13.40 4.35 -4.85
N GLU A 19 12.70 3.99 -3.77
CA GLU A 19 12.34 2.60 -3.47
C GLU A 19 11.34 2.05 -4.51
N CYS A 20 10.31 2.83 -4.91
CA CYS A 20 9.37 2.43 -5.97
C CYS A 20 10.05 2.18 -7.30
N CYS A 21 10.99 3.03 -7.71
CA CYS A 21 11.75 2.85 -8.95
C CYS A 21 12.57 1.55 -8.96
N GLN A 22 13.21 1.20 -7.84
CA GLN A 22 13.99 -0.04 -7.72
C GLN A 22 13.12 -1.29 -7.86
N VAL A 23 11.94 -1.29 -7.25
CA VAL A 23 11.02 -2.43 -7.31
C VAL A 23 10.37 -2.55 -8.68
N ALA A 24 9.97 -1.42 -9.27
CA ALA A 24 9.45 -1.41 -10.63
C ALA A 24 10.47 -1.96 -11.64
N ALA A 25 11.74 -1.57 -11.53
CA ALA A 25 12.82 -2.09 -12.36
C ALA A 25 12.93 -3.61 -12.25
N ARG A 26 12.81 -4.14 -11.04
CA ARG A 26 12.87 -5.60 -10.80
C ARG A 26 11.65 -6.33 -11.36
N LEU A 27 10.44 -5.83 -11.10
CA LEU A 27 9.19 -6.51 -11.49
C LEU A 27 8.95 -6.45 -13.00
N LEU A 28 9.36 -5.36 -13.65
CA LEU A 28 9.15 -5.15 -15.08
C LEU A 28 10.33 -5.60 -15.94
N GLY A 29 11.45 -6.02 -15.33
CA GLY A 29 12.67 -6.38 -16.07
C GLY A 29 13.26 -5.20 -16.87
N LYS A 30 12.84 -3.97 -16.58
CA LYS A 30 13.27 -2.74 -17.23
C LYS A 30 14.09 -1.89 -16.28
N ASN A 31 15.17 -1.30 -16.76
CA ASN A 31 15.82 -0.19 -16.06
C ASN A 31 14.85 0.99 -16.02
N ALA A 32 14.02 1.09 -14.99
CA ALA A 32 13.30 2.30 -14.69
C ALA A 32 14.37 3.37 -14.44
N GLY A 33 14.43 4.39 -15.30
CA GLY A 33 15.44 5.43 -15.23
C GLY A 33 15.47 6.04 -13.83
N LYS A 34 16.64 6.01 -13.20
CA LYS A 34 16.85 6.53 -11.84
C LYS A 34 16.58 8.03 -11.72
N ASP A 35 16.43 8.72 -12.85
CA ASP A 35 16.54 10.18 -12.92
C ASP A 35 15.24 10.89 -13.35
N ASP A 36 14.16 10.18 -13.70
CA ASP A 36 12.90 10.82 -14.11
C ASP A 36 11.68 10.25 -13.36
N PRO A 37 11.22 10.94 -12.28
CA PRO A 37 10.02 10.61 -11.53
C PRO A 37 8.77 10.52 -12.40
N GLU A 38 8.64 11.40 -13.38
CA GLU A 38 7.47 11.40 -14.26
C GLU A 38 7.48 10.22 -15.23
N ALA A 39 8.65 9.78 -15.70
CA ALA A 39 8.76 8.61 -16.55
C ALA A 39 8.35 7.32 -15.78
N PHE A 40 8.70 7.22 -14.49
CA PHE A 40 8.25 6.14 -13.64
C PHE A 40 6.71 6.14 -13.46
N LEU A 41 6.15 7.32 -13.20
CA LEU A 41 4.69 7.46 -13.00
C LEU A 41 3.89 7.25 -14.31
N ARG A 42 4.53 7.40 -15.47
CA ARG A 42 3.96 7.08 -16.79
C ARG A 42 4.06 5.59 -17.15
N ASN A 43 4.93 4.83 -16.45
CA ASN A 43 4.95 3.39 -16.64
C ASN A 43 3.63 2.80 -16.15
N ASP A 44 2.82 2.38 -17.11
CA ASP A 44 1.60 1.66 -16.82
C ASP A 44 1.95 0.26 -16.30
N PHE A 45 1.75 0.03 -14.99
CA PHE A 45 1.86 -1.30 -14.39
C PHE A 45 0.72 -2.23 -14.85
N GLY A 46 0.03 -1.83 -15.90
CA GLY A 46 -1.09 -2.57 -16.47
C GLY A 46 -2.37 -2.46 -15.63
N HIS A 47 -3.40 -3.10 -16.13
CA HIS A 47 -4.68 -3.15 -15.45
C HIS A 47 -4.56 -3.94 -14.14
N VAL A 48 -4.85 -3.31 -13.01
CA VAL A 48 -4.94 -4.02 -11.73
C VAL A 48 -6.16 -4.91 -11.76
N SER A 49 -5.94 -6.20 -11.62
CA SER A 49 -6.98 -7.20 -11.43
C SER A 49 -6.85 -7.84 -10.06
N PHE A 50 -7.95 -8.16 -9.42
CA PHE A 50 -7.97 -8.91 -8.16
C PHE A 50 -8.01 -10.43 -8.38
N GLU A 51 -7.99 -10.87 -9.63
CA GLU A 51 -7.90 -12.28 -9.98
C GLU A 51 -6.62 -12.93 -9.43
N GLY A 52 -6.72 -14.17 -8.99
CA GLY A 52 -5.58 -14.90 -8.39
C GLY A 52 -5.28 -14.53 -6.94
N LEU A 53 -5.92 -13.50 -6.38
CA LEU A 53 -5.79 -13.16 -4.95
C LEU A 53 -6.68 -14.03 -4.04
N ASN A 54 -7.58 -14.87 -4.59
CA ASN A 54 -8.54 -15.70 -3.84
C ASN A 54 -9.21 -14.91 -2.68
N LEU A 55 -9.72 -13.75 -2.98
CA LEU A 55 -10.44 -12.91 -2.03
C LEU A 55 -11.88 -13.40 -1.88
N MET A 56 -12.52 -13.02 -0.79
CA MET A 56 -13.95 -13.26 -0.61
C MET A 56 -14.73 -12.68 -1.80
N PRO A 57 -15.59 -13.47 -2.49
CA PRO A 57 -16.29 -13.03 -3.71
C PRO A 57 -17.09 -11.74 -3.54
N GLN A 58 -17.66 -11.53 -2.33
CA GLN A 58 -18.45 -10.33 -2.01
C GLN A 58 -17.58 -9.07 -1.89
N LEU A 59 -16.29 -9.21 -1.63
CA LEU A 59 -15.35 -8.09 -1.51
C LEU A 59 -14.91 -7.54 -2.88
N ILE A 60 -14.82 -8.42 -3.89
CA ILE A 60 -14.28 -8.06 -5.21
C ILE A 60 -15.00 -6.87 -5.83
N PRO A 61 -16.34 -6.83 -5.94
CA PRO A 61 -17.04 -5.70 -6.55
C PRO A 61 -16.84 -4.40 -5.74
N ILE A 62 -16.65 -4.48 -4.44
CA ILE A 62 -16.36 -3.31 -3.59
C ILE A 62 -14.97 -2.76 -3.91
N LEU A 63 -13.97 -3.63 -4.05
CA LEU A 63 -12.61 -3.22 -4.41
C LEU A 63 -12.52 -2.65 -5.82
N GLU A 64 -13.24 -3.24 -6.79
CA GLU A 64 -13.33 -2.74 -8.17
C GLU A 64 -13.97 -1.34 -8.22
N ALA A 65 -15.06 -1.13 -7.48
CA ALA A 65 -15.69 0.17 -7.37
C ALA A 65 -14.71 1.22 -6.80
N ARG A 66 -14.00 0.89 -5.70
CA ARG A 66 -12.98 1.76 -5.11
C ARG A 66 -11.81 2.04 -6.05
N LEU A 67 -11.36 1.05 -6.82
CA LEU A 67 -10.32 1.22 -7.82
C LEU A 67 -10.77 2.19 -8.93
N SER A 68 -12.02 2.06 -9.39
CA SER A 68 -12.62 2.98 -10.35
C SER A 68 -12.70 4.41 -9.80
N GLU A 69 -13.14 4.57 -8.55
CA GLU A 69 -13.19 5.88 -7.87
C GLU A 69 -11.80 6.48 -7.70
N MET A 70 -10.81 5.69 -7.31
CA MET A 70 -9.42 6.10 -7.18
C MET A 70 -8.89 6.70 -8.49
N ASN A 71 -9.10 6.00 -9.61
CA ASN A 71 -8.68 6.48 -10.92
C ASN A 71 -9.40 7.79 -11.32
N LYS A 72 -10.69 7.92 -11.00
CA LYS A 72 -11.43 9.17 -11.21
C LYS A 72 -10.90 10.32 -10.37
N CYS A 73 -10.55 10.05 -9.10
CA CYS A 73 -9.96 11.04 -8.20
C CYS A 73 -8.62 11.55 -8.73
N GLU A 74 -7.78 10.65 -9.26
CA GLU A 74 -6.51 11.05 -9.91
C GLU A 74 -6.76 11.92 -11.14
N GLY A 75 -7.68 11.53 -12.02
CA GLY A 75 -8.05 12.31 -13.21
C GLY A 75 -8.66 13.67 -12.89
N SER A 76 -9.32 13.80 -11.74
CA SER A 76 -9.95 15.04 -11.26
C SER A 76 -9.07 15.86 -10.31
N ASN A 77 -7.79 15.52 -10.17
CA ASN A 77 -6.84 16.22 -9.30
C ASN A 77 -7.28 16.26 -7.81
N MET A 78 -7.82 15.14 -7.30
CA MET A 78 -8.23 14.97 -5.90
C MET A 78 -7.28 14.03 -5.15
N PRO A 79 -6.07 14.48 -4.77
CA PRO A 79 -5.01 13.61 -4.27
C PRO A 79 -5.36 12.92 -2.95
N LEU A 80 -5.93 13.62 -1.98
CA LEU A 80 -6.27 13.01 -0.68
C LEU A 80 -7.29 11.89 -0.81
N ALA A 81 -8.31 12.06 -1.66
CA ALA A 81 -9.31 11.03 -1.90
C ALA A 81 -8.70 9.80 -2.56
N SER A 82 -7.83 9.98 -3.55
CA SER A 82 -7.11 8.90 -4.21
C SER A 82 -6.23 8.12 -3.22
N ILE A 83 -5.42 8.81 -2.39
CA ILE A 83 -4.56 8.18 -1.38
C ILE A 83 -5.38 7.39 -0.35
N PHE A 84 -6.50 7.94 0.09
CA PHE A 84 -7.41 7.24 0.99
C PHE A 84 -7.93 5.94 0.38
N LEU A 85 -8.37 5.97 -0.88
CA LEU A 85 -8.87 4.80 -1.59
C LEU A 85 -7.78 3.75 -1.80
N CYS A 86 -6.54 4.15 -2.11
CA CYS A 86 -5.39 3.23 -2.16
C CYS A 86 -5.21 2.46 -0.84
N GLY A 87 -5.19 3.18 0.27
CA GLY A 87 -5.05 2.56 1.60
C GLY A 87 -6.21 1.65 1.95
N SER A 88 -7.43 2.03 1.58
CA SER A 88 -8.64 1.26 1.81
C SER A 88 -8.69 -0.04 0.99
N ILE A 89 -8.21 -0.01 -0.25
CA ILE A 89 -8.09 -1.21 -1.10
C ILE A 89 -7.06 -2.17 -0.50
N LEU A 90 -5.88 -1.67 -0.15
CA LEU A 90 -4.82 -2.49 0.45
C LEU A 90 -5.30 -3.16 1.74
N GLU A 91 -5.94 -2.40 2.63
CA GLU A 91 -6.49 -2.90 3.90
C GLU A 91 -7.52 -4.02 3.66
N GLY A 92 -8.44 -3.81 2.72
CA GLY A 92 -9.45 -4.81 2.37
C GLY A 92 -8.84 -6.11 1.84
N ILE A 93 -7.82 -6.02 0.99
CA ILE A 93 -7.10 -7.20 0.45
C ILE A 93 -6.42 -7.97 1.59
N LEU A 94 -5.60 -7.29 2.39
CA LEU A 94 -4.83 -7.93 3.45
C LEU A 94 -5.73 -8.53 4.54
N LEU A 95 -6.80 -7.83 4.90
CA LEU A 95 -7.79 -8.32 5.86
C LEU A 95 -8.53 -9.56 5.34
N SER A 96 -8.95 -9.57 4.07
CA SER A 96 -9.58 -10.75 3.47
C SER A 96 -8.67 -11.96 3.51
N ILE A 97 -7.39 -11.78 3.15
CA ILE A 97 -6.41 -12.87 3.18
C ILE A 97 -6.15 -13.35 4.61
N ALA A 98 -6.08 -12.45 5.59
CA ALA A 98 -5.90 -12.80 6.99
C ALA A 98 -7.06 -13.63 7.54
N VAL A 99 -8.29 -13.26 7.21
CA VAL A 99 -9.51 -13.99 7.60
C VAL A 99 -9.56 -15.40 7.00
N ASP A 100 -9.08 -15.56 5.77
CA ASP A 100 -9.03 -16.85 5.09
C ASP A 100 -7.86 -17.74 5.56
N ASN A 101 -6.82 -17.14 6.20
CA ASN A 101 -5.63 -17.86 6.70
C ASN A 101 -5.38 -17.60 8.20
N PRO A 102 -6.36 -17.86 9.08
CA PRO A 102 -6.29 -17.43 10.47
C PRO A 102 -5.17 -18.12 11.27
N LYS A 103 -4.77 -19.32 10.93
CA LYS A 103 -3.70 -20.04 11.62
C LYS A 103 -2.37 -19.32 11.45
N ASP A 104 -2.00 -18.99 10.21
CA ASP A 104 -0.71 -18.40 9.89
C ASP A 104 -0.63 -16.98 10.47
N PHE A 105 -1.68 -16.19 10.28
CA PHE A 105 -1.72 -14.82 10.78
C PHE A 105 -1.72 -14.72 12.30
N ASN A 106 -2.51 -15.55 13.00
CA ASN A 106 -2.58 -15.53 14.47
C ASN A 106 -1.33 -16.10 15.14
N SER A 107 -0.58 -16.98 14.46
CA SER A 107 0.66 -17.53 15.00
C SER A 107 1.87 -16.62 14.82
N SER A 108 1.76 -15.58 13.99
CA SER A 108 2.85 -14.63 13.75
C SER A 108 3.26 -13.90 15.03
N PRO A 109 4.57 -13.72 15.28
CA PRO A 109 5.05 -12.88 16.37
C PRO A 109 4.59 -11.43 16.29
N ALA A 110 4.34 -10.92 15.08
CA ALA A 110 3.84 -9.57 14.81
C ALA A 110 2.32 -9.43 14.99
N ALA A 111 1.59 -10.52 15.27
CA ALA A 111 0.14 -10.47 15.48
C ALA A 111 -0.21 -9.57 16.67
N PRO A 112 -1.09 -8.57 16.52
CA PRO A 112 -1.44 -7.67 17.60
C PRO A 112 -2.21 -8.38 18.70
N ARG A 113 -1.78 -8.16 19.95
CA ARG A 113 -2.36 -8.80 21.12
C ARG A 113 -3.01 -7.79 22.06
N GLY A 114 -4.01 -8.23 22.78
CA GLY A 114 -4.64 -7.49 23.86
C GLY A 114 -3.77 -7.47 25.12
N ARG A 115 -4.30 -6.83 26.18
CA ARG A 115 -3.65 -6.80 27.51
C ARG A 115 -3.55 -8.18 28.17
N ASP A 116 -4.42 -9.10 27.81
CA ASP A 116 -4.50 -10.51 28.21
C ASP A 116 -3.56 -11.42 27.39
N ASN A 117 -2.72 -10.85 26.53
CA ASN A 117 -1.84 -11.55 25.59
C ASN A 117 -2.58 -12.42 24.55
N VAL A 118 -3.89 -12.26 24.40
CA VAL A 118 -4.68 -12.93 23.36
C VAL A 118 -4.61 -12.12 22.07
N VAL A 119 -4.50 -12.81 20.91
CA VAL A 119 -4.51 -12.16 19.62
C VAL A 119 -5.86 -11.49 19.40
N LYS A 120 -5.84 -10.23 18.96
CA LYS A 120 -7.06 -9.45 18.67
C LYS A 120 -7.85 -10.02 17.50
N ASN A 121 -9.14 -9.76 17.47
CA ASN A 121 -9.94 -10.04 16.27
C ASN A 121 -9.42 -9.27 15.06
N PHE A 122 -9.47 -9.86 13.87
CA PHE A 122 -8.92 -9.26 12.65
C PHE A 122 -9.51 -7.87 12.34
N GLN A 123 -10.77 -7.62 12.67
CA GLN A 123 -11.42 -6.31 12.51
C GLN A 123 -10.79 -5.20 13.37
N GLU A 124 -10.05 -5.56 14.42
CA GLU A 124 -9.35 -4.64 15.30
C GLU A 124 -7.88 -4.43 14.88
N TRP A 125 -7.43 -5.15 13.85
CA TRP A 125 -6.08 -5.00 13.36
C TRP A 125 -5.93 -3.69 12.59
N SER A 126 -4.88 -2.96 12.89
CA SER A 126 -4.53 -1.78 12.09
C SER A 126 -3.95 -2.21 10.73
N LEU A 127 -4.01 -1.33 9.74
CA LEU A 127 -3.33 -1.56 8.47
C LEU A 127 -1.83 -1.83 8.68
N ALA A 128 -1.19 -1.17 9.65
CA ALA A 128 0.21 -1.45 10.02
C ALA A 128 0.40 -2.92 10.44
N SER A 129 -0.44 -3.42 11.36
CA SER A 129 -0.37 -4.81 11.80
C SER A 129 -0.61 -5.80 10.66
N LEU A 130 -1.59 -5.52 9.78
CA LEU A 130 -1.85 -6.34 8.61
C LEU A 130 -0.64 -6.40 7.67
N ILE A 131 0.05 -5.28 7.45
CA ILE A 131 1.27 -5.21 6.62
C ILE A 131 2.40 -6.03 7.24
N ASP A 132 2.68 -5.82 8.54
CA ASP A 132 3.79 -6.49 9.22
C ASP A 132 3.58 -8.00 9.29
N VAL A 133 2.38 -8.44 9.67
CA VAL A 133 2.07 -9.88 9.70
C VAL A 133 2.09 -10.48 8.29
N SER A 134 1.58 -9.78 7.28
CA SER A 134 1.65 -10.25 5.89
C SER A 134 3.08 -10.44 5.40
N HIS A 135 4.03 -9.65 5.89
CA HIS A 135 5.43 -9.85 5.62
C HIS A 135 5.98 -11.08 6.36
N GLU A 136 5.72 -11.22 7.65
CA GLU A 136 6.18 -12.35 8.47
C GLU A 136 5.70 -13.71 7.93
N VAL A 137 4.47 -13.78 7.44
CA VAL A 137 3.92 -15.00 6.82
C VAL A 137 4.35 -15.18 5.36
N GLY A 138 5.25 -14.33 4.84
CA GLY A 138 5.80 -14.45 3.49
C GLY A 138 4.86 -13.98 2.35
N LEU A 139 3.73 -13.38 2.68
CA LEU A 139 2.79 -12.84 1.70
C LEU A 139 3.31 -11.56 1.02
N LEU A 140 3.95 -10.68 1.79
CA LEU A 140 4.60 -9.47 1.31
C LEU A 140 6.11 -9.61 1.40
N ARG A 141 6.82 -9.27 0.31
CA ARG A 141 8.27 -9.11 0.36
C ARG A 141 8.63 -7.80 1.05
N GLU A 142 9.88 -7.69 1.51
CA GLU A 142 10.36 -6.53 2.27
C GLU A 142 10.13 -5.19 1.54
N ASP A 143 10.33 -5.15 0.23
CA ASP A 143 10.07 -3.96 -0.58
C ASP A 143 8.56 -3.61 -0.64
N ALA A 144 7.69 -4.58 -0.91
CA ALA A 144 6.25 -4.38 -0.89
C ALA A 144 5.74 -3.97 0.51
N ARG A 145 6.34 -4.52 1.59
CA ARG A 145 6.09 -4.09 2.96
C ARG A 145 6.41 -2.61 3.16
N ARG A 146 7.60 -2.16 2.74
CA ARG A 146 8.02 -0.75 2.87
C ARG A 146 7.07 0.19 2.12
N PHE A 147 6.67 -0.16 0.89
CA PHE A 147 5.70 0.62 0.13
C PHE A 147 4.33 0.68 0.80
N SER A 148 3.89 -0.44 1.34
CA SER A 148 2.62 -0.52 2.04
C SER A 148 2.61 0.36 3.30
N HIS A 149 3.73 0.42 4.03
CA HIS A 149 3.86 1.34 5.17
C HIS A 149 3.90 2.80 4.73
N ALA A 150 4.59 3.13 3.65
CA ALA A 150 4.60 4.49 3.13
C ALA A 150 3.20 4.92 2.65
N LEU A 151 2.47 4.06 1.95
CA LEU A 151 1.08 4.30 1.57
C LEU A 151 0.20 4.53 2.81
N ARG A 152 0.36 3.73 3.86
CA ARG A 152 -0.34 3.92 5.13
C ARG A 152 -0.03 5.27 5.76
N ASP A 153 1.22 5.70 5.74
CA ASP A 153 1.63 6.99 6.32
C ASP A 153 1.02 8.16 5.56
N PHE A 154 0.99 8.11 4.22
CA PHE A 154 0.29 9.13 3.42
C PHE A 154 -1.22 9.10 3.62
N ARG A 155 -1.84 7.92 3.81
CA ARG A 155 -3.26 7.82 4.16
C ARG A 155 -3.59 8.56 5.46
N ASN A 156 -2.68 8.65 6.41
CA ASN A 156 -2.94 9.34 7.67
C ASN A 156 -3.14 10.87 7.50
N TYR A 157 -2.75 11.45 6.36
CA TYR A 157 -3.01 12.86 6.05
C TYR A 157 -4.48 13.19 5.73
N ILE A 158 -5.36 12.19 5.67
CA ILE A 158 -6.81 12.43 5.71
C ILE A 158 -7.26 13.11 7.01
N HIS A 159 -6.44 13.00 8.08
CA HIS A 159 -6.68 13.68 9.33
C HIS A 159 -6.09 15.10 9.27
N PRO A 160 -6.91 16.17 9.29
CA PRO A 160 -6.41 17.54 9.13
C PRO A 160 -5.33 17.92 10.15
N HIS A 161 -5.43 17.41 11.38
CA HIS A 161 -4.42 17.65 12.40
C HIS A 161 -3.06 17.05 12.06
N ALA A 162 -3.02 15.84 11.50
CA ALA A 162 -1.78 15.20 11.06
C ALA A 162 -1.15 15.99 9.89
N GLN A 163 -1.98 16.43 8.94
CA GLN A 163 -1.55 17.27 7.83
C GLN A 163 -0.96 18.61 8.33
N MET A 164 -1.65 19.28 9.27
CA MET A 164 -1.18 20.52 9.87
C MET A 164 0.14 20.33 10.63
N ALA A 165 0.26 19.27 11.43
CA ALA A 165 1.44 19.00 12.24
C ALA A 165 2.67 18.67 11.38
N SER A 166 2.49 17.95 10.28
CA SER A 166 3.57 17.59 9.34
C SER A 166 3.96 18.73 8.41
N ARG A 167 3.12 19.77 8.27
CA ARG A 167 3.23 20.83 7.26
C ARG A 167 3.32 20.30 5.81
N PHE A 168 2.82 19.11 5.58
CA PHE A 168 2.84 18.43 4.28
C PHE A 168 1.44 18.41 3.69
N SER A 169 1.31 18.79 2.42
CA SER A 169 0.07 18.72 1.66
C SER A 169 0.28 17.78 0.46
N PRO A 170 -0.28 16.56 0.50
CA PRO A 170 -0.18 15.64 -0.62
C PRO A 170 -0.71 16.27 -1.90
N ASP A 171 0.06 16.17 -2.96
CA ASP A 171 -0.30 16.59 -4.31
C ASP A 171 -0.65 15.39 -5.20
N ILE A 172 -0.92 15.65 -6.47
CA ILE A 172 -1.28 14.60 -7.43
C ILE A 172 -0.13 13.63 -7.71
N LEU A 173 1.12 14.07 -7.58
CA LEU A 173 2.28 13.19 -7.74
C LEU A 173 2.35 12.21 -6.57
N THR A 174 2.09 12.68 -5.34
CA THR A 174 1.97 11.83 -4.16
C THR A 174 0.87 10.78 -4.34
N ALA A 175 -0.30 11.17 -4.86
CA ALA A 175 -1.41 10.25 -5.11
C ALA A 175 -1.03 9.17 -6.13
N ARG A 176 -0.44 9.56 -7.25
CA ARG A 176 0.04 8.62 -8.28
C ARG A 176 1.09 7.66 -7.73
N LEU A 177 2.00 8.14 -6.89
CA LEU A 177 3.00 7.31 -6.23
C LEU A 177 2.34 6.26 -5.31
N CYS A 178 1.33 6.66 -4.53
CA CYS A 178 0.55 5.74 -3.70
C CYS A 178 -0.21 4.70 -4.54
N SER A 179 -0.77 5.10 -5.68
CA SER A 179 -1.42 4.20 -6.62
C SER A 179 -0.44 3.15 -7.18
N GLN A 180 0.78 3.56 -7.54
CA GLN A 180 1.81 2.63 -7.99
C GLN A 180 2.27 1.69 -6.87
N ALA A 181 2.41 2.20 -5.63
CA ALA A 181 2.73 1.38 -4.47
C ALA A 181 1.66 0.30 -4.22
N LEU A 182 0.38 0.64 -4.34
CA LEU A 182 -0.73 -0.31 -4.25
C LEU A 182 -0.62 -1.40 -5.34
N ARG A 183 -0.35 -1.01 -6.60
CA ARG A 183 -0.20 -1.95 -7.73
C ARG A 183 0.95 -2.93 -7.47
N VAL A 184 2.09 -2.43 -7.04
CA VAL A 184 3.27 -3.24 -6.66
C VAL A 184 2.91 -4.23 -5.54
N ALA A 185 2.20 -3.79 -4.51
CA ALA A 185 1.77 -4.66 -3.42
C ALA A 185 0.85 -5.79 -3.93
N ILE A 186 -0.12 -5.48 -4.79
CA ILE A 186 -1.05 -6.45 -5.38
C ILE A 186 -0.30 -7.50 -6.22
N ILE A 187 0.63 -7.05 -7.07
CA ILE A 187 1.46 -7.96 -7.89
C ILE A 187 2.30 -8.85 -6.98
N GLY A 188 2.97 -8.28 -5.98
CA GLY A 188 3.79 -9.03 -5.03
C GLY A 188 3.00 -10.09 -4.25
N ILE A 189 1.79 -9.75 -3.79
CA ILE A 189 0.88 -10.69 -3.12
C ILE A 189 0.53 -11.85 -4.06
N ARG A 190 0.19 -11.55 -5.32
CA ARG A 190 -0.15 -12.58 -6.32
C ARG A 190 0.99 -13.53 -6.59
N GLU A 191 2.22 -13.03 -6.73
CA GLU A 191 3.40 -13.83 -7.00
C GLU A 191 3.82 -14.72 -5.81
N ASN A 192 3.59 -14.26 -4.58
CA ASN A 192 3.99 -14.97 -3.38
C ASN A 192 2.90 -15.93 -2.85
N LYS A 193 1.67 -15.78 -3.32
CA LYS A 193 0.58 -16.67 -2.92
C LYS A 193 0.84 -18.09 -3.41
N GLY A 194 1.02 -19.01 -2.46
CA GLY A 194 1.36 -20.41 -2.74
C GLY A 194 2.84 -20.76 -2.55
N ARG A 195 3.69 -19.82 -2.19
CA ARG A 195 5.04 -20.14 -1.72
C ARG A 195 5.01 -20.50 -0.24
N PRO A 196 5.75 -21.55 0.18
CA PRO A 196 5.90 -21.83 1.61
C PRO A 196 6.52 -20.59 2.30
N PRO A 197 6.17 -20.32 3.58
CA PRO A 197 6.79 -19.24 4.34
C PRO A 197 8.30 -19.39 4.31
N ILE A 198 9.02 -18.29 4.11
CA ILE A 198 10.47 -18.27 4.23
C ILE A 198 10.77 -18.39 5.73
N ILE A 199 10.95 -19.62 6.19
CA ILE A 199 11.45 -19.88 7.55
C ILE A 199 12.88 -19.37 7.51
N ALA A 200 13.14 -18.27 8.22
CA ALA A 200 14.51 -17.81 8.49
C ALA A 200 15.19 -18.90 9.31
N GLU A 201 16.24 -19.54 8.76
CA GLU A 201 17.17 -20.40 9.49
C GLU A 201 17.96 -19.58 10.50
#